data_aa4b2325ad394c02d2238e4e4c8baa99
#
_entry.id   aa4b2325ad394c02d2238e4e4c8baa99
#
_cell.length_a   1.000
_cell.length_b   1.000
_cell.length_c   1.000
_cell.angle_alpha   90.00
_cell.angle_beta   90.00
_cell.angle_gamma   90.00
#
_symmetry.space_group_name_H-M   'P 1'
#
loop_
_entity.id
_entity.type
_entity.pdbx_description
1 polymer ?
#
loop_
_entity_poly.entity_id
_entity_poly.type
_entity_poly.pdbx_seq_one_letter_code
_entity_poly.pdbx_strand_id
1 'polypeptide(L)'
;MGSIALRTTVRTVAVAVTLTAVSALGLSVGAGAAHAQTSSPGPLDQLGRPTPQTQVQVRDFANQPWVPVEMRNAILSALAFSAGDNGDGGPALPENAPTFTQFYWPTVAGSCIGGELDAVGTAIAVPGPAAIPAPGARAGQTAFVFTALGTAPALPEQGGMNVTWFNLNTLQNGVTPLGNYGINPDGPATLSGTADTGHGTVVALVSGDVRTEDATCNFLPTAAIIDAR
;
A
#
# COMPACT_ATOMS: atom_id res chain seq x y z
N MET A 1 -15.27 -36.79 52.23
CA MET A 1 -16.56 -37.49 52.17
C MET A 1 -17.58 -36.56 51.49
N GLY A 2 -18.20 -36.97 50.40
CA GLY A 2 -19.27 -36.23 49.74
C GLY A 2 -18.98 -35.96 48.27
N SER A 3 -19.03 -37.02 47.41
CA SER A 3 -19.03 -36.93 45.98
C SER A 3 -20.44 -36.55 45.50
N ILE A 4 -20.57 -35.45 44.74
CA ILE A 4 -21.81 -35.13 44.05
C ILE A 4 -21.58 -35.42 42.57
N ALA A 5 -22.26 -36.44 42.05
CA ALA A 5 -22.29 -36.80 40.66
C ALA A 5 -23.37 -36.00 39.94
N LEU A 6 -22.99 -35.18 38.93
CA LEU A 6 -23.89 -34.45 38.07
C LEU A 6 -24.23 -35.33 36.86
N ARG A 7 -25.48 -35.79 36.75
CA ARG A 7 -26.00 -36.57 35.63
C ARG A 7 -26.48 -35.60 34.56
N THR A 8 -25.80 -35.59 33.41
CA THR A 8 -26.23 -34.87 32.22
C THR A 8 -27.15 -35.77 31.39
N THR A 9 -28.42 -35.40 31.28
CA THR A 9 -29.39 -36.06 30.41
C THR A 9 -29.32 -35.44 28.99
N VAL A 10 -28.90 -36.27 28.05
CA VAL A 10 -28.95 -35.90 26.59
C VAL A 10 -30.38 -36.22 26.10
N ARG A 11 -31.10 -35.19 25.65
CA ARG A 11 -32.36 -35.34 24.94
C ARG A 11 -32.08 -35.38 23.43
N THR A 12 -32.24 -36.56 22.85
CA THR A 12 -32.23 -36.79 21.41
C THR A 12 -33.59 -36.35 20.85
N VAL A 13 -33.58 -35.36 19.98
CA VAL A 13 -34.76 -34.97 19.18
C VAL A 13 -34.65 -35.64 17.80
N ALA A 14 -35.53 -36.61 17.55
CA ALA A 14 -35.65 -37.26 16.26
C ALA A 14 -36.57 -36.38 15.37
N VAL A 15 -36.04 -35.89 14.27
CA VAL A 15 -36.82 -35.23 13.22
C VAL A 15 -37.16 -36.25 12.14
N ALA A 16 -38.43 -36.60 12.02
CA ALA A 16 -38.94 -37.45 10.96
C ALA A 16 -39.04 -36.65 9.65
N VAL A 17 -38.34 -37.10 8.63
CA VAL A 17 -38.44 -36.56 7.26
C VAL A 17 -39.44 -37.43 6.50
N THR A 18 -40.60 -36.88 6.19
CA THR A 18 -41.59 -37.50 5.30
C THR A 18 -41.23 -37.22 3.84
N LEU A 19 -40.85 -38.26 3.10
CA LEU A 19 -40.73 -38.21 1.64
C LEU A 19 -42.15 -38.26 1.03
N THR A 20 -42.54 -37.20 0.35
CA THR A 20 -43.62 -37.24 -0.66
C THR A 20 -43.00 -37.23 -2.06
N ALA A 21 -43.15 -38.35 -2.73
CA ALA A 21 -42.84 -38.47 -4.15
C ALA A 21 -43.96 -37.84 -4.98
N VAL A 22 -43.61 -36.83 -5.81
CA VAL A 22 -44.47 -36.38 -6.91
C VAL A 22 -43.70 -36.51 -8.21
N SER A 23 -44.13 -37.46 -9.02
CA SER A 23 -43.70 -37.63 -10.40
C SER A 23 -44.50 -36.69 -11.31
N ALA A 24 -43.83 -35.87 -12.12
CA ALA A 24 -44.41 -35.36 -13.39
C ALA A 24 -43.32 -34.72 -14.27
N LEU A 25 -43.02 -35.36 -15.34
CA LEU A 25 -42.77 -34.93 -16.71
C LEU A 25 -42.64 -33.42 -16.99
N GLY A 26 -41.48 -33.04 -17.55
CA GLY A 26 -41.32 -31.73 -18.17
C GLY A 26 -39.85 -31.50 -18.57
N LEU A 27 -39.43 -32.06 -19.67
CA LEU A 27 -38.16 -31.69 -20.34
C LEU A 27 -38.29 -30.24 -20.87
N SER A 28 -37.66 -29.31 -20.23
CA SER A 28 -37.25 -28.06 -20.86
C SER A 28 -35.78 -27.82 -20.53
N VAL A 29 -34.93 -28.11 -21.51
CA VAL A 29 -33.53 -27.72 -21.50
C VAL A 29 -33.51 -26.19 -21.69
N GLY A 30 -33.69 -25.48 -20.58
CA GLY A 30 -33.38 -24.07 -20.48
C GLY A 30 -31.87 -23.97 -20.20
N ALA A 31 -31.07 -23.65 -21.21
CA ALA A 31 -29.72 -23.17 -20.99
C ALA A 31 -29.81 -21.89 -20.15
N GLY A 32 -29.70 -22.04 -18.83
CA GLY A 32 -29.53 -20.92 -17.91
C GLY A 32 -28.24 -20.20 -18.31
N ALA A 33 -28.40 -19.05 -18.96
CA ALA A 33 -27.30 -18.13 -19.11
C ALA A 33 -26.79 -17.83 -17.69
N ALA A 34 -25.63 -18.34 -17.36
CA ALA A 34 -24.90 -17.90 -16.18
C ALA A 34 -24.66 -16.40 -16.40
N HIS A 35 -25.49 -15.57 -15.76
CA HIS A 35 -25.16 -14.17 -15.63
C HIS A 35 -23.84 -14.12 -14.85
N ALA A 36 -22.74 -13.92 -15.56
CA ALA A 36 -21.52 -13.47 -14.95
C ALA A 36 -21.91 -12.19 -14.21
N GLN A 37 -21.98 -12.25 -12.89
CA GLN A 37 -22.06 -11.06 -12.07
C GLN A 37 -20.77 -10.32 -12.38
N THR A 38 -20.87 -9.29 -13.21
CA THR A 38 -19.83 -8.29 -13.34
C THR A 38 -19.73 -7.64 -11.96
N SER A 39 -18.82 -8.17 -11.12
CA SER A 39 -18.43 -7.47 -9.91
C SER A 39 -18.01 -6.07 -10.35
N SER A 40 -18.70 -5.05 -9.87
CA SER A 40 -18.29 -3.67 -10.11
C SER A 40 -16.80 -3.57 -9.78
N PRO A 41 -15.98 -3.02 -10.68
CA PRO A 41 -14.56 -2.86 -10.38
C PRO A 41 -14.43 -2.10 -9.06
N GLY A 42 -13.59 -2.59 -8.15
CA GLY A 42 -13.35 -1.95 -6.86
C GLY A 42 -12.89 -0.49 -7.06
N PRO A 43 -12.87 0.33 -6.01
CA PRO A 43 -12.45 1.73 -6.10
C PRO A 43 -10.99 1.88 -6.50
N LEU A 44 -10.18 0.84 -6.30
CA LEU A 44 -8.75 0.79 -6.64
C LEU A 44 -8.48 -0.31 -7.66
N ASP A 45 -7.48 -0.10 -8.51
CA ASP A 45 -6.95 -1.11 -9.43
C ASP A 45 -6.05 -2.11 -8.69
N GLN A 46 -5.49 -3.08 -9.42
CA GLN A 46 -4.60 -4.11 -8.85
C GLN A 46 -3.29 -3.54 -8.26
N LEU A 47 -2.93 -2.31 -8.59
CA LEU A 47 -1.75 -1.59 -8.12
C LEU A 47 -2.09 -0.64 -6.95
N GLY A 48 -3.33 -0.66 -6.46
CA GLY A 48 -3.80 0.23 -5.40
C GLY A 48 -4.04 1.67 -5.86
N ARG A 49 -4.10 1.94 -7.17
CA ARG A 49 -4.39 3.27 -7.72
C ARG A 49 -5.89 3.44 -7.92
N PRO A 50 -6.42 4.68 -7.78
CA PRO A 50 -7.82 4.96 -8.07
C PRO A 50 -8.18 4.56 -9.50
N THR A 51 -9.23 3.73 -9.65
CA THR A 51 -9.76 3.42 -10.98
C THR A 51 -10.27 4.68 -11.68
N PRO A 52 -10.38 4.72 -13.02
CA PRO A 52 -10.93 5.87 -13.73
C PRO A 52 -12.29 6.33 -13.19
N GLN A 53 -13.14 5.38 -12.81
CA GLN A 53 -14.45 5.69 -12.20
C GLN A 53 -14.28 6.38 -10.84
N THR A 54 -13.39 5.90 -10.00
CA THR A 54 -13.09 6.53 -8.70
C THR A 54 -12.50 7.93 -8.89
N GLN A 55 -11.63 8.12 -9.87
CA GLN A 55 -11.07 9.42 -10.19
C GLN A 55 -12.15 10.45 -10.56
N VAL A 56 -13.13 10.04 -11.39
CA VAL A 56 -14.28 10.89 -11.73
C VAL A 56 -15.08 11.27 -10.49
N GLN A 57 -15.41 10.29 -9.64
CA GLN A 57 -16.15 10.54 -8.39
C GLN A 57 -15.42 11.51 -7.45
N VAL A 58 -14.11 11.36 -7.30
CA VAL A 58 -13.29 12.25 -6.46
C VAL A 58 -13.22 13.66 -7.05
N ARG A 59 -13.08 13.81 -8.38
CA ARG A 59 -13.12 15.13 -9.05
C ARG A 59 -14.49 15.79 -8.89
N ASP A 60 -15.57 15.05 -9.08
CA ASP A 60 -16.93 15.56 -8.92
C ASP A 60 -17.18 16.03 -7.48
N PHE A 61 -16.70 15.27 -6.49
CA PHE A 61 -16.76 15.67 -5.09
C PHE A 61 -15.95 16.95 -4.84
N ALA A 62 -14.70 17.01 -5.30
CA ALA A 62 -13.82 18.18 -5.12
C ALA A 62 -14.40 19.46 -5.74
N ASN A 63 -15.16 19.32 -6.83
CA ASN A 63 -15.77 20.45 -7.54
C ASN A 63 -17.14 20.88 -7.00
N GLN A 64 -17.63 20.29 -5.89
CA GLN A 64 -18.88 20.73 -5.28
C GLN A 64 -18.77 22.19 -4.80
N PRO A 65 -19.83 23.01 -4.95
CA PRO A 65 -19.80 24.45 -4.63
C PRO A 65 -19.48 24.76 -3.16
N TRP A 66 -19.74 23.80 -2.26
CA TRP A 66 -19.53 23.95 -0.82
C TRP A 66 -18.10 23.54 -0.37
N VAL A 67 -17.29 22.95 -1.27
CA VAL A 67 -15.90 22.56 -0.96
C VAL A 67 -14.99 23.80 -1.06
N PRO A 68 -14.32 24.20 0.05
CA PRO A 68 -13.37 25.30 0.03
C PRO A 68 -12.25 25.06 -0.98
N VAL A 69 -11.73 26.16 -1.57
CA VAL A 69 -10.74 26.08 -2.65
C VAL A 69 -9.45 25.38 -2.21
N GLU A 70 -9.01 25.57 -0.96
CA GLU A 70 -7.83 24.93 -0.40
C GLU A 70 -8.04 23.42 -0.27
N MET A 71 -9.22 23.01 0.19
CA MET A 71 -9.56 21.60 0.30
C MET A 71 -9.68 20.95 -1.09
N ARG A 72 -10.30 21.64 -2.06
CA ARG A 72 -10.37 21.19 -3.46
C ARG A 72 -8.98 20.90 -4.00
N ASN A 73 -8.07 21.87 -3.86
CA ASN A 73 -6.71 21.76 -4.36
C ASN A 73 -5.96 20.59 -3.70
N ALA A 74 -6.12 20.39 -2.39
CA ALA A 74 -5.53 19.27 -1.68
C ALA A 74 -6.08 17.92 -2.16
N ILE A 75 -7.39 17.79 -2.35
CA ILE A 75 -8.04 16.56 -2.85
C ILE A 75 -7.55 16.24 -4.27
N LEU A 76 -7.54 17.24 -5.17
CA LEU A 76 -7.11 17.03 -6.56
C LEU A 76 -5.61 16.72 -6.65
N SER A 77 -4.79 17.34 -5.81
CA SER A 77 -3.37 17.01 -5.71
C SER A 77 -3.13 15.59 -5.24
N ALA A 78 -3.85 15.16 -4.19
CA ALA A 78 -3.77 13.79 -3.69
C ALA A 78 -4.26 12.77 -4.73
N LEU A 79 -5.30 13.11 -5.48
CA LEU A 79 -5.80 12.27 -6.56
C LEU A 79 -4.78 12.14 -7.68
N ALA A 80 -4.23 13.25 -8.17
CA ALA A 80 -3.21 13.27 -9.22
C ALA A 80 -1.98 12.45 -8.82
N PHE A 81 -1.52 12.63 -7.57
CA PHE A 81 -0.41 11.87 -7.02
C PHE A 81 -0.70 10.37 -6.96
N SER A 82 -1.89 9.98 -6.47
CA SER A 82 -2.28 8.57 -6.32
C SER A 82 -2.58 7.88 -7.65
N ALA A 83 -3.10 8.61 -8.62
CA ALA A 83 -3.44 8.09 -9.95
C ALA A 83 -2.20 7.97 -10.86
N GLY A 84 -1.12 8.67 -10.54
CA GLY A 84 0.05 8.82 -11.43
C GLY A 84 -0.29 9.61 -12.70
N ASP A 85 -1.32 10.46 -12.64
CA ASP A 85 -1.86 11.19 -13.77
C ASP A 85 -1.59 12.71 -13.62
N ASN A 86 -1.23 13.37 -14.72
CA ASN A 86 -1.13 14.83 -14.81
C ASN A 86 -2.52 15.50 -14.90
N GLY A 87 -3.53 14.86 -14.30
CA GLY A 87 -4.94 15.19 -14.45
C GLY A 87 -5.34 16.60 -14.03
N ASP A 88 -6.38 17.09 -14.66
CA ASP A 88 -6.97 18.41 -14.52
C ASP A 88 -7.27 18.81 -13.06
N GLY A 89 -6.51 19.77 -12.53
CA GLY A 89 -6.87 20.54 -11.33
C GLY A 89 -6.03 20.32 -10.06
N GLY A 90 -5.03 19.42 -10.07
CA GLY A 90 -3.96 19.36 -9.06
C GLY A 90 -2.70 20.11 -9.52
N PRO A 91 -1.69 20.30 -8.69
CA PRO A 91 -0.40 20.73 -9.16
C PRO A 91 0.09 19.72 -10.19
N ALA A 92 0.52 20.21 -11.35
CA ALA A 92 1.04 19.38 -12.41
C ALA A 92 2.20 18.53 -11.86
N LEU A 93 2.11 17.21 -11.99
CA LEU A 93 3.28 16.36 -11.79
C LEU A 93 4.30 16.72 -12.89
N PRO A 94 5.61 16.63 -12.60
CA PRO A 94 6.63 16.83 -13.62
C PRO A 94 6.35 15.95 -14.85
N GLU A 95 6.59 16.49 -16.04
CA GLU A 95 6.59 15.67 -17.24
C GLU A 95 7.53 14.48 -17.01
N ASN A 96 7.06 13.27 -17.28
CA ASN A 96 7.76 12.02 -16.97
C ASN A 96 7.88 11.68 -15.46
N ALA A 97 6.94 12.12 -14.63
CA ALA A 97 6.86 11.64 -13.26
C ALA A 97 6.79 10.10 -13.26
N PRO A 98 7.68 9.40 -12.54
CA PRO A 98 7.68 7.96 -12.53
C PRO A 98 6.42 7.42 -11.86
N THR A 99 5.94 6.26 -12.34
CA THR A 99 4.95 5.50 -11.58
C THR A 99 5.58 5.04 -10.27
N PHE A 100 4.81 5.06 -9.20
CA PHE A 100 5.29 4.59 -7.91
C PHE A 100 4.23 3.76 -7.20
N THR A 101 4.67 2.91 -6.28
CA THR A 101 3.82 2.15 -5.37
C THR A 101 4.06 2.64 -3.96
N GLN A 102 3.00 3.03 -3.26
CA GLN A 102 3.06 3.36 -1.84
C GLN A 102 3.02 2.08 -1.00
N PHE A 103 3.78 2.06 0.09
CA PHE A 103 3.67 0.99 1.07
C PHE A 103 2.33 1.07 1.81
N TYR A 104 1.74 -0.08 2.14
CA TYR A 104 0.32 -0.20 2.49
C TYR A 104 -0.10 0.54 3.76
N TRP A 105 0.80 0.69 4.70
CA TRP A 105 0.51 1.41 5.96
C TRP A 105 1.70 2.27 6.39
N PRO A 106 1.43 3.43 6.97
CA PRO A 106 2.45 4.21 7.64
C PRO A 106 2.93 3.46 8.90
N THR A 107 4.19 3.67 9.25
CA THR A 107 4.79 3.11 10.45
C THR A 107 5.16 4.21 11.43
N VAL A 108 5.37 3.85 12.69
CA VAL A 108 5.60 4.81 13.77
C VAL A 108 6.89 4.47 14.52
N ALA A 109 7.63 5.51 14.88
CA ALA A 109 8.74 5.44 15.83
C ALA A 109 8.47 6.36 17.02
N GLY A 110 8.50 5.80 18.22
CA GLY A 110 8.29 6.55 19.45
C GLY A 110 9.48 7.42 19.81
N SER A 111 9.20 8.57 20.49
CA SER A 111 10.20 9.50 21.04
C SER A 111 11.26 9.96 20.04
N CYS A 112 10.84 10.23 18.83
CA CYS A 112 11.69 10.46 17.66
C CYS A 112 11.89 11.96 17.35
N ILE A 113 10.87 12.78 17.58
CA ILE A 113 10.92 14.21 17.30
C ILE A 113 11.28 14.93 18.60
N GLY A 114 12.47 15.54 18.63
CA GLY A 114 13.03 16.17 19.80
C GLY A 114 13.21 15.24 21.01
N GLY A 115 13.21 13.91 20.79
CA GLY A 115 13.31 12.92 21.85
C GLY A 115 12.00 12.66 22.64
N GLU A 116 10.90 13.30 22.29
CA GLU A 116 9.64 13.26 23.05
C GLU A 116 8.45 12.79 22.20
N LEU A 117 8.30 13.31 20.98
CA LEU A 117 7.14 13.02 20.12
C LEU A 117 7.40 11.87 19.17
N ASP A 118 6.32 11.18 18.81
CA ASP A 118 6.37 10.09 17.85
C ASP A 118 6.48 10.63 16.41
N ALA A 119 7.27 9.97 15.58
CA ALA A 119 7.34 10.24 14.16
C ALA A 119 6.57 9.19 13.36
N VAL A 120 5.96 9.61 12.25
CA VAL A 120 5.31 8.73 11.29
C VAL A 120 6.22 8.53 10.10
N GLY A 121 6.47 7.27 9.75
CA GLY A 121 7.25 6.90 8.57
C GLY A 121 6.35 6.45 7.41
N THR A 122 6.68 6.88 6.20
CA THR A 122 6.05 6.40 4.97
C THR A 122 7.10 5.95 3.97
N ALA A 123 6.74 5.00 3.10
CA ALA A 123 7.64 4.53 2.06
C ALA A 123 6.95 4.44 0.71
N ILE A 124 7.74 4.65 -0.35
CA ILE A 124 7.34 4.42 -1.74
C ILE A 124 8.40 3.59 -2.47
N ALA A 125 7.97 2.87 -3.49
CA ALA A 125 8.81 2.16 -4.44
C ALA A 125 8.58 2.70 -5.85
N VAL A 126 9.65 2.95 -6.58
CA VAL A 126 9.62 3.48 -7.96
C VAL A 126 10.38 2.50 -8.86
N PRO A 127 9.66 1.66 -9.62
CA PRO A 127 10.29 0.81 -10.62
C PRO A 127 10.95 1.65 -11.72
N GLY A 128 12.15 1.22 -12.15
CA GLY A 128 12.86 1.88 -13.24
C GLY A 128 12.33 1.49 -14.63
N PRO A 129 12.65 2.29 -15.66
CA PRO A 129 13.64 3.37 -15.64
C PRO A 129 13.10 4.67 -15.05
N ALA A 130 13.76 5.24 -14.06
CA ALA A 130 13.41 6.50 -13.42
C ALA A 130 14.68 7.24 -12.93
N ALA A 131 14.79 8.52 -13.22
CA ALA A 131 15.90 9.35 -12.75
C ALA A 131 15.71 9.76 -11.28
N ILE A 132 14.48 9.82 -10.83
CA ILE A 132 14.09 10.19 -9.47
C ILE A 132 13.26 9.05 -8.84
N PRO A 133 13.31 8.90 -7.49
CA PRO A 133 14.19 9.60 -6.54
C PRO A 133 15.66 9.18 -6.65
N ALA A 134 16.57 10.03 -6.17
CA ALA A 134 17.97 9.67 -6.10
C ALA A 134 18.20 8.37 -5.28
N PRO A 135 19.13 7.49 -5.68
CA PRO A 135 20.10 7.62 -6.78
C PRO A 135 19.52 7.29 -8.18
N GLY A 136 18.21 7.08 -8.32
CA GLY A 136 17.56 6.66 -9.55
C GLY A 136 17.49 5.14 -9.69
N ALA A 137 16.74 4.65 -10.68
CA ALA A 137 16.62 3.24 -11.02
C ALA A 137 16.68 3.05 -12.53
N ARG A 138 17.47 2.08 -12.99
CA ARG A 138 17.47 1.62 -14.39
C ARG A 138 16.37 0.59 -14.61
N ALA A 139 16.13 0.21 -15.86
CA ALA A 139 15.24 -0.91 -16.17
C ALA A 139 15.67 -2.18 -15.40
N GLY A 140 14.71 -2.86 -14.79
CA GLY A 140 14.96 -4.01 -13.90
C GLY A 140 15.46 -3.65 -12.51
N GLN A 141 15.49 -2.36 -12.16
CA GLN A 141 15.76 -1.89 -10.80
C GLN A 141 14.50 -1.26 -10.20
N THR A 142 14.46 -1.19 -8.88
CA THR A 142 13.44 -0.44 -8.13
C THR A 142 14.14 0.48 -7.13
N ALA A 143 13.84 1.77 -7.19
CA ALA A 143 14.24 2.73 -6.17
C ALA A 143 13.22 2.72 -5.03
N PHE A 144 13.71 2.74 -3.79
CA PHE A 144 12.91 2.82 -2.59
C PHE A 144 13.21 4.13 -1.87
N VAL A 145 12.17 4.76 -1.32
CA VAL A 145 12.30 5.96 -0.48
C VAL A 145 11.53 5.75 0.79
N PHE A 146 12.13 6.11 1.90
CA PHE A 146 11.50 6.17 3.20
C PHE A 146 11.63 7.58 3.77
N THR A 147 10.53 8.15 4.27
CA THR A 147 10.50 9.48 4.90
C THR A 147 9.95 9.38 6.31
N ALA A 148 10.70 9.89 7.28
CA ALA A 148 10.31 9.98 8.67
C ALA A 148 9.71 11.38 8.93
N LEU A 149 8.40 11.51 8.82
CA LEU A 149 7.70 12.79 8.87
C LEU A 149 7.84 13.47 10.25
N GLY A 150 8.08 14.77 10.22
CA GLY A 150 8.21 15.61 11.42
C GLY A 150 9.60 15.58 12.07
N THR A 151 10.53 14.76 11.59
CA THR A 151 11.87 14.66 12.16
C THR A 151 12.81 15.75 11.64
N ALA A 152 13.92 15.94 12.35
CA ALA A 152 15.09 16.66 11.87
C ALA A 152 15.69 15.97 10.63
N PRO A 153 16.60 16.64 9.89
CA PRO A 153 17.30 16.06 8.76
C PRO A 153 18.00 14.75 9.08
N ALA A 154 18.14 13.90 8.07
CA ALA A 154 18.90 12.67 8.19
C ALA A 154 20.39 12.94 8.28
N LEU A 155 21.09 12.30 9.21
CA LEU A 155 22.56 12.33 9.24
C LEU A 155 23.14 11.74 7.94
N PRO A 156 24.33 12.16 7.52
CA PRO A 156 24.99 11.60 6.33
C PRO A 156 25.20 10.08 6.42
N GLU A 157 25.59 9.60 7.60
CA GLU A 157 25.84 8.18 7.85
C GLU A 157 24.57 7.52 8.39
N GLN A 158 24.02 6.64 7.59
CA GLN A 158 22.89 5.78 7.91
C GLN A 158 23.33 4.31 7.96
N GLY A 159 22.46 3.38 8.17
CA GLY A 159 22.79 1.95 8.12
C GLY A 159 21.77 1.03 8.75
N GLY A 160 20.77 1.58 9.42
CA GLY A 160 19.76 0.79 10.12
C GLY A 160 18.53 0.49 9.26
N MET A 161 18.13 1.39 8.36
CA MET A 161 16.96 1.22 7.51
C MET A 161 17.26 0.34 6.31
N ASN A 162 16.47 -0.72 6.14
CA ASN A 162 16.65 -1.69 5.06
C ASN A 162 15.33 -2.02 4.37
N VAL A 163 15.41 -2.34 3.08
CA VAL A 163 14.34 -2.95 2.32
C VAL A 163 14.71 -4.40 2.04
N THR A 164 13.94 -5.32 2.58
CA THR A 164 13.98 -6.74 2.19
C THR A 164 12.97 -6.94 1.07
N TRP A 165 13.39 -7.50 -0.06
CA TRP A 165 12.54 -7.67 -1.22
C TRP A 165 12.64 -9.08 -1.81
N PHE A 166 11.55 -9.49 -2.47
CA PHE A 166 11.43 -10.78 -3.13
C PHE A 166 10.63 -10.62 -4.43
N ASN A 167 11.19 -11.05 -5.56
CA ASN A 167 10.52 -11.07 -6.86
C ASN A 167 9.80 -12.42 -7.04
N LEU A 168 8.47 -12.38 -7.14
CA LEU A 168 7.63 -13.59 -7.25
C LEU A 168 7.76 -14.30 -8.60
N ASN A 169 8.23 -13.60 -9.64
CA ASN A 169 8.36 -14.16 -10.99
C ASN A 169 9.73 -14.81 -11.22
N THR A 170 10.79 -14.18 -10.71
CA THR A 170 12.17 -14.64 -10.92
C THR A 170 12.74 -15.39 -9.72
N LEU A 171 12.06 -15.34 -8.57
CA LEU A 171 12.50 -15.87 -7.28
C LEU A 171 13.79 -15.22 -6.74
N GLN A 172 14.21 -14.12 -7.36
CA GLN A 172 15.31 -13.30 -6.84
C GLN A 172 14.86 -12.58 -5.56
N ASN A 173 15.78 -12.40 -4.65
CA ASN A 173 15.54 -11.70 -3.40
C ASN A 173 16.81 -11.00 -2.92
N GLY A 174 16.63 -10.05 -2.00
CA GLY A 174 17.75 -9.34 -1.43
C GLY A 174 17.37 -8.42 -0.29
N VAL A 175 18.40 -7.82 0.29
CA VAL A 175 18.28 -6.75 1.29
C VAL A 175 19.06 -5.55 0.76
N THR A 176 18.40 -4.40 0.73
CA THR A 176 18.95 -3.15 0.22
C THR A 176 18.96 -2.11 1.33
N PRO A 177 20.13 -1.64 1.78
CA PRO A 177 20.20 -0.56 2.75
C PRO A 177 19.74 0.75 2.12
N LEU A 178 19.01 1.56 2.89
CA LEU A 178 18.68 2.93 2.52
C LEU A 178 19.65 3.91 3.14
N GLY A 179 20.13 4.85 2.34
CA GLY A 179 21.08 5.89 2.72
C GLY A 179 20.54 7.30 2.52
N ASN A 180 21.28 8.28 3.01
CA ASN A 180 20.98 9.69 2.75
C ASN A 180 21.63 10.12 1.43
N TYR A 181 20.79 10.33 0.41
CA TYR A 181 21.20 10.83 -0.90
C TYR A 181 20.76 12.28 -1.15
N GLY A 182 20.53 13.03 -0.07
CA GLY A 182 20.23 14.46 -0.15
C GLY A 182 18.87 14.82 -0.73
N ILE A 183 17.87 13.94 -0.63
CA ILE A 183 16.51 14.21 -1.16
C ILE A 183 15.86 15.35 -0.39
N ASN A 184 15.97 15.36 0.94
CA ASN A 184 15.45 16.41 1.82
C ASN A 184 16.55 16.89 2.76
N PRO A 185 17.45 17.77 2.30
CA PRO A 185 18.62 18.20 3.09
C PRO A 185 18.21 18.97 4.36
N ASP A 186 17.06 19.66 4.31
CA ASP A 186 16.53 20.47 5.43
C ASP A 186 15.46 19.72 6.25
N GLY A 187 15.25 18.41 5.99
CA GLY A 187 14.24 17.56 6.65
C GLY A 187 12.85 17.66 6.04
N PRO A 188 11.95 16.71 6.37
CA PRO A 188 12.13 15.57 7.27
C PRO A 188 13.13 14.52 6.74
N ALA A 189 13.69 13.75 7.66
CA ALA A 189 14.69 12.73 7.32
C ALA A 189 14.16 11.78 6.24
N THR A 190 14.86 11.75 5.10
CA THR A 190 14.48 10.95 3.94
C THR A 190 15.65 10.12 3.48
N LEU A 191 15.44 8.81 3.43
CA LEU A 191 16.44 7.83 2.99
C LEU A 191 15.98 7.17 1.71
N SER A 192 16.92 6.78 0.87
CA SER A 192 16.60 6.05 -0.36
C SER A 192 17.67 5.01 -0.69
N GLY A 193 17.35 4.15 -1.64
CA GLY A 193 18.28 3.13 -2.16
C GLY A 193 17.68 2.45 -3.37
N THR A 194 18.52 1.80 -4.17
CA THR A 194 18.09 1.12 -5.40
C THR A 194 18.51 -0.33 -5.36
N ALA A 195 17.60 -1.22 -5.73
CA ALA A 195 17.81 -2.66 -5.78
C ALA A 195 17.65 -3.20 -7.21
N ASP A 196 18.41 -4.23 -7.56
CA ASP A 196 18.27 -5.00 -8.80
C ASP A 196 17.13 -6.04 -8.64
N THR A 197 15.89 -5.55 -8.57
CA THR A 197 14.72 -6.40 -8.28
C THR A 197 14.30 -7.29 -9.45
N GLY A 198 14.78 -7.01 -10.65
CA GLY A 198 14.30 -7.62 -11.89
C GLY A 198 12.91 -7.11 -12.27
N HIS A 199 12.38 -7.63 -13.38
CA HIS A 199 11.02 -7.36 -13.83
C HIS A 199 10.02 -8.33 -13.19
N GLY A 200 8.77 -7.85 -12.96
CA GLY A 200 7.67 -8.66 -12.45
C GLY A 200 7.07 -8.13 -11.16
N THR A 201 6.41 -8.99 -10.41
CA THR A 201 5.80 -8.64 -9.13
C THR A 201 6.82 -8.79 -8.00
N VAL A 202 7.10 -7.68 -7.31
CA VAL A 202 8.04 -7.63 -6.20
C VAL A 202 7.29 -7.36 -4.90
N VAL A 203 7.50 -8.23 -3.90
CA VAL A 203 7.07 -7.96 -2.52
C VAL A 203 8.24 -7.31 -1.79
N ALA A 204 8.00 -6.20 -1.13
CA ALA A 204 9.02 -5.49 -0.37
C ALA A 204 8.55 -5.18 1.05
N LEU A 205 9.47 -5.27 1.99
CA LEU A 205 9.30 -4.93 3.40
C LEU A 205 10.39 -3.92 3.78
N VAL A 206 9.99 -2.77 4.28
CA VAL A 206 10.93 -1.76 4.82
C VAL A 206 10.84 -1.73 6.34
N SER A 207 11.99 -1.72 7.00
CA SER A 207 12.08 -1.65 8.47
C SER A 207 13.48 -1.23 8.91
N GLY A 208 13.57 -0.77 10.14
CA GLY A 208 14.84 -0.40 10.78
C GLY A 208 14.83 1.02 11.29
N ASP A 209 16.01 1.60 11.44
CA ASP A 209 16.18 2.90 12.06
C ASP A 209 16.69 3.98 11.09
N VAL A 210 16.23 5.20 11.38
CA VAL A 210 16.68 6.44 10.75
C VAL A 210 17.46 7.23 11.80
N ARG A 211 18.67 7.65 11.44
CA ARG A 211 19.49 8.52 12.27
C ARG A 211 19.30 9.97 11.86
N THR A 212 18.84 10.77 12.79
CA THR A 212 18.68 12.22 12.64
C THR A 212 19.66 12.95 13.56
N GLU A 213 19.71 14.28 13.46
CA GLU A 213 20.52 15.09 14.37
C GLU A 213 20.05 14.94 15.82
N ASP A 214 18.75 14.73 16.05
CA ASP A 214 18.13 14.72 17.38
C ASP A 214 18.02 13.31 17.98
N ALA A 215 17.83 12.28 17.16
CA ALA A 215 17.50 10.95 17.63
C ALA A 215 17.85 9.82 16.64
N THR A 216 17.86 8.59 17.14
CA THR A 216 17.78 7.38 16.32
C THR A 216 16.37 6.81 16.43
N CYS A 217 15.63 6.83 15.33
CA CYS A 217 14.21 6.53 15.25
C CYS A 217 14.00 5.13 14.70
N ASN A 218 13.54 4.18 15.51
CA ASN A 218 13.28 2.82 15.07
C ASN A 218 11.83 2.65 14.59
N PHE A 219 11.65 2.31 13.31
CA PHE A 219 10.37 2.15 12.67
C PHE A 219 9.97 0.69 12.52
N LEU A 220 8.71 0.40 12.83
CA LEU A 220 8.11 -0.92 12.61
C LEU A 220 8.03 -1.25 11.11
N PRO A 221 7.96 -2.53 10.74
CA PRO A 221 7.88 -2.93 9.34
C PRO A 221 6.61 -2.43 8.64
N THR A 222 6.76 -2.01 7.39
CA THR A 222 5.66 -1.80 6.44
C THR A 222 6.00 -2.48 5.11
N ALA A 223 4.97 -2.86 4.34
CA ALA A 223 5.14 -3.67 3.14
C ALA A 223 4.43 -3.09 1.92
N ALA A 224 4.88 -3.51 0.74
CA ALA A 224 4.22 -3.22 -0.53
C ALA A 224 4.32 -4.41 -1.49
N ILE A 225 3.37 -4.49 -2.42
CA ILE A 225 3.44 -5.32 -3.62
C ILE A 225 3.60 -4.37 -4.80
N ILE A 226 4.69 -4.53 -5.54
CA ILE A 226 5.17 -3.59 -6.54
C ILE A 226 5.08 -4.27 -7.90
N ASP A 227 4.56 -3.57 -8.90
CA ASP A 227 4.61 -3.98 -10.29
C ASP A 227 5.85 -3.36 -10.96
N ALA A 228 6.91 -4.16 -11.09
CA ALA A 228 8.19 -3.78 -11.72
C ALA A 228 8.28 -4.22 -13.19
N ARG A 229 7.16 -4.08 -13.94
CA ARG A 229 7.10 -4.39 -15.38
C ARG A 229 7.62 -3.29 -16.27
#